data_e154a6efa9bbc649aa9b08fd5b79190f
#
_entry.id   e154a6efa9bbc649aa9b08fd5b79190f
#
_cell.length_a   1.000
_cell.length_b   1.000
_cell.length_c   1.000
_cell.angle_alpha   90.00
_cell.angle_beta   90.00
_cell.angle_gamma   90.00
#
_symmetry.space_group_name_H-M   'P 1'
#
loop_
_entity.id
_entity.type
_entity.pdbx_description
1 polymer ?
#
loop_
_entity_poly.entity_id
_entity_poly.type
_entity_poly.pdbx_seq_one_letter_code
_entity_poly.pdbx_strand_id
1 'polypeptide(L)'
;MLKVTCSLPSGYHPQTDVQAERTNQTLEQYLRCFLGYHQDDWADILHFAEFAYNNSVHASIKFTPFYAYSGCHPRWCVFETPALSTNPCAEDPLERLRKIQADLSTHLQLAQQTHKVYADRHRLPSSLNIGDRVWLLR
;
A
#
# COMPACT_ATOMS: atom_id res chain seq x y z
N MET A 1 7.83 -16.65 -10.55
CA MET A 1 6.91 -17.09 -9.49
C MET A 1 7.15 -16.20 -8.27
N LEU A 2 6.20 -15.40 -7.84
CA LEU A 2 6.33 -14.54 -6.67
C LEU A 2 6.29 -15.41 -5.42
N LYS A 3 7.35 -15.35 -4.62
CA LYS A 3 7.39 -16.03 -3.32
C LYS A 3 6.61 -15.15 -2.31
N VAL A 4 5.30 -15.36 -2.23
CA VAL A 4 4.45 -14.68 -1.25
C VAL A 4 4.32 -15.60 -0.03
N THR A 5 4.78 -15.10 1.13
CA THR A 5 4.55 -15.75 2.42
C THR A 5 3.31 -15.14 3.07
N CYS A 6 2.35 -15.98 3.41
CA CYS A 6 1.16 -15.54 4.12
C CYS A 6 1.49 -15.47 5.62
N SER A 7 1.35 -14.28 6.22
CA SER A 7 1.48 -14.07 7.66
C SER A 7 0.09 -13.78 8.22
N LEU A 8 -0.52 -14.78 8.85
CA LEU A 8 -1.85 -14.61 9.45
C LEU A 8 -1.71 -13.95 10.83
N PRO A 9 -2.57 -12.98 11.15
CA PRO A 9 -2.61 -12.38 12.47
C PRO A 9 -3.07 -13.41 13.50
N SER A 10 -2.53 -13.33 14.72
CA SER A 10 -3.00 -14.14 15.84
C SER A 10 -4.33 -13.62 16.36
N GLY A 11 -5.26 -14.52 16.70
CA GLY A 11 -6.55 -14.14 17.27
C GLY A 11 -6.38 -13.29 18.55
N TYR A 12 -7.25 -12.33 18.74
CA TYR A 12 -7.28 -11.39 19.90
C TYR A 12 -6.10 -10.40 20.01
N HIS A 13 -5.25 -10.29 18.98
CA HIS A 13 -4.17 -9.29 18.93
C HIS A 13 -4.30 -8.41 17.68
N PRO A 14 -5.18 -7.38 17.70
CA PRO A 14 -5.39 -6.50 16.55
C PRO A 14 -4.12 -5.75 16.12
N GLN A 15 -3.18 -5.57 17.05
CA GLN A 15 -1.89 -4.91 16.79
C GLN A 15 -1.03 -5.64 15.74
N THR A 16 -1.30 -6.90 15.44
CA THR A 16 -0.59 -7.65 14.39
C THR A 16 -1.08 -7.35 12.99
N ASP A 17 -2.25 -6.72 12.85
CA ASP A 17 -2.88 -6.41 11.56
C ASP A 17 -3.10 -4.90 11.32
N VAL A 18 -2.16 -4.08 11.78
CA VAL A 18 -2.20 -2.62 11.66
C VAL A 18 -2.39 -2.16 10.21
N GLN A 19 -1.89 -2.91 9.23
CA GLN A 19 -2.01 -2.55 7.82
C GLN A 19 -3.45 -2.68 7.32
N ALA A 20 -4.13 -3.76 7.65
CA ALA A 20 -5.53 -3.97 7.28
C ALA A 20 -6.43 -2.93 7.96
N GLU A 21 -6.21 -2.65 9.25
CA GLU A 21 -6.95 -1.61 9.99
C GLU A 21 -6.78 -0.23 9.35
N ARG A 22 -5.55 0.11 8.94
CA ARG A 22 -5.26 1.37 8.25
C ARG A 22 -5.97 1.47 6.90
N THR A 23 -5.98 0.38 6.15
CA THR A 23 -6.66 0.31 4.85
C THR A 23 -8.17 0.42 5.02
N ASN A 24 -8.74 -0.26 6.02
CA ASN A 24 -10.15 -0.17 6.35
C ASN A 24 -10.54 1.26 6.76
N GLN A 25 -9.73 1.93 7.58
CA GLN A 25 -9.96 3.33 7.93
C GLN A 25 -10.02 4.24 6.70
N THR A 26 -9.11 4.04 5.75
CA THR A 26 -9.08 4.81 4.50
C THR A 26 -10.32 4.51 3.65
N LEU A 27 -10.71 3.24 3.56
CA LEU A 27 -11.91 2.80 2.85
C LEU A 27 -13.18 3.40 3.47
N GLU A 28 -13.32 3.36 4.80
CA GLU A 28 -14.45 3.96 5.49
C GLU A 28 -14.53 5.47 5.27
N GLN A 29 -13.41 6.18 5.30
CA GLN A 29 -13.38 7.61 5.00
C GLN A 29 -13.86 7.90 3.59
N TYR A 30 -13.43 7.08 2.62
CA TYR A 30 -13.86 7.21 1.23
C TYR A 30 -15.37 6.98 1.11
N LEU A 31 -15.86 5.87 1.66
CA LEU A 31 -17.29 5.53 1.62
C LEU A 31 -18.15 6.63 2.25
N ARG A 32 -17.75 7.18 3.38
CA ARG A 32 -18.48 8.29 4.05
C ARG A 32 -18.64 9.54 3.17
N CYS A 33 -17.75 9.76 2.20
CA CYS A 33 -17.88 10.90 1.30
C CYS A 33 -18.96 10.71 0.22
N PHE A 34 -19.30 9.47 -0.10
CA PHE A 34 -20.19 9.13 -1.23
C PHE A 34 -21.50 8.47 -0.83
N LEU A 35 -21.58 7.95 0.39
CA LEU A 35 -22.78 7.31 0.91
C LEU A 35 -23.87 8.33 1.23
N GLY A 36 -25.13 7.96 0.89
CA GLY A 36 -26.30 8.69 1.31
C GLY A 36 -26.55 8.60 2.81
N TYR A 37 -27.59 9.32 3.30
CA TYR A 37 -27.95 9.34 4.72
C TYR A 37 -28.29 7.94 5.29
N HIS A 38 -28.88 7.07 4.48
CA HIS A 38 -29.30 5.72 4.89
C HIS A 38 -28.15 4.70 4.87
N GLN A 39 -27.04 4.99 4.19
CA GLN A 39 -25.85 4.15 4.12
C GLN A 39 -26.09 2.69 3.68
N ASP A 40 -27.17 2.42 2.93
CA ASP A 40 -27.57 1.09 2.45
C ASP A 40 -26.96 0.74 1.09
N ASP A 41 -26.40 1.71 0.39
CA ASP A 41 -25.82 1.62 -0.95
C ASP A 41 -24.29 1.43 -0.96
N TRP A 42 -23.67 1.16 0.21
CA TRP A 42 -22.20 1.03 0.32
C TRP A 42 -21.63 -0.09 -0.58
N ALA A 43 -22.37 -1.18 -0.77
CA ALA A 43 -21.92 -2.30 -1.58
C ALA A 43 -21.79 -1.93 -3.06
N ASP A 44 -22.67 -1.06 -3.56
CA ASP A 44 -22.65 -0.58 -4.94
C ASP A 44 -21.49 0.40 -5.20
N ILE A 45 -21.00 1.06 -4.14
CA ILE A 45 -19.91 2.03 -4.22
C ILE A 45 -18.54 1.40 -3.98
N LEU A 46 -18.51 0.21 -3.38
CA LEU A 46 -17.26 -0.44 -2.95
C LEU A 46 -16.26 -0.62 -4.09
N HIS A 47 -16.69 -1.01 -5.27
CA HIS A 47 -15.81 -1.20 -6.42
C HIS A 47 -15.20 0.12 -6.94
N PHE A 48 -15.91 1.23 -6.80
CA PHE A 48 -15.35 2.56 -7.11
C PHE A 48 -14.31 2.98 -6.08
N ALA A 49 -14.54 2.66 -4.80
CA ALA A 49 -13.59 2.91 -3.73
C ALA A 49 -12.29 2.11 -3.94
N GLU A 50 -12.40 0.84 -4.28
CA GLU A 50 -11.27 -0.01 -4.63
C GLU A 50 -10.48 0.55 -5.81
N PHE A 51 -11.18 0.94 -6.89
CA PHE A 51 -10.53 1.53 -8.06
C PHE A 51 -9.81 2.83 -7.71
N ALA A 52 -10.47 3.72 -6.97
CA ALA A 52 -9.91 5.01 -6.58
C ALA A 52 -8.66 4.84 -5.70
N TYR A 53 -8.70 3.91 -4.74
CA TYR A 53 -7.55 3.58 -3.89
C TYR A 53 -6.38 3.05 -4.72
N ASN A 54 -6.62 2.08 -5.59
CA ASN A 54 -5.59 1.44 -6.41
C ASN A 54 -5.05 2.35 -7.52
N ASN A 55 -5.79 3.41 -7.89
CA ASN A 55 -5.36 4.42 -8.86
C ASN A 55 -4.76 5.68 -8.21
N SER A 56 -4.72 5.76 -6.90
CA SER A 56 -4.09 6.85 -6.16
C SER A 56 -2.62 6.58 -5.92
N VAL A 57 -1.79 7.64 -5.99
CA VAL A 57 -0.35 7.52 -5.71
C VAL A 57 -0.13 7.27 -4.23
N HIS A 58 0.45 6.12 -3.90
CA HIS A 58 0.76 5.77 -2.52
C HIS A 58 2.03 6.49 -2.04
N ALA A 59 1.95 7.12 -0.86
CA ALA A 59 3.00 7.98 -0.33
C ALA A 59 4.37 7.29 -0.18
N SER A 60 4.39 6.02 0.20
CA SER A 60 5.64 5.26 0.44
C SER A 60 6.27 4.75 -0.85
N ILE A 61 5.48 4.29 -1.81
CA ILE A 61 5.99 3.69 -3.04
C ILE A 61 6.10 4.66 -4.21
N LYS A 62 5.46 5.86 -4.11
CA LYS A 62 5.43 6.91 -5.13
C LYS A 62 4.78 6.51 -6.46
N PHE A 63 4.18 5.36 -6.51
CA PHE A 63 3.41 4.83 -7.64
C PHE A 63 2.00 4.51 -7.21
N THR A 64 1.10 4.39 -8.20
CA THR A 64 -0.21 3.81 -7.96
C THR A 64 -0.08 2.29 -7.85
N PRO A 65 -0.86 1.59 -6.98
CA PRO A 65 -0.87 0.14 -6.91
C PRO A 65 -1.09 -0.53 -8.27
N PHE A 66 -1.98 0.01 -9.11
CA PHE A 66 -2.18 -0.50 -10.47
C PHE A 66 -0.91 -0.44 -11.32
N TYR A 67 -0.21 0.70 -11.31
CA TYR A 67 1.02 0.83 -12.07
C TYR A 67 2.12 -0.08 -11.54
N ALA A 68 2.24 -0.19 -10.22
CA ALA A 68 3.21 -1.07 -9.58
C ALA A 68 3.02 -2.55 -9.94
N TYR A 69 1.76 -2.97 -10.13
CA TYR A 69 1.41 -4.36 -10.44
C TYR A 69 1.47 -4.66 -11.94
N SER A 70 0.91 -3.79 -12.78
CA SER A 70 0.70 -4.05 -14.21
C SER A 70 1.68 -3.32 -15.14
N GLY A 71 2.40 -2.32 -14.64
CA GLY A 71 3.23 -1.43 -15.44
C GLY A 71 2.41 -0.45 -16.31
N CYS A 72 1.11 -0.38 -16.12
CA CYS A 72 0.20 0.47 -16.89
C CYS A 72 -0.79 1.16 -15.96
N HIS A 73 -1.22 2.37 -16.35
CA HIS A 73 -2.35 3.02 -15.69
C HIS A 73 -3.67 2.54 -16.29
N PRO A 74 -4.67 2.18 -15.47
CA PRO A 74 -5.98 1.81 -15.98
C PRO A 74 -6.65 3.00 -16.65
N ARG A 75 -7.38 2.74 -17.74
CA ARG A 75 -8.18 3.77 -18.40
C ARG A 75 -9.53 3.90 -17.68
N TRP A 76 -9.86 5.11 -17.26
CA TRP A 76 -11.14 5.39 -16.63
C TRP A 76 -12.26 5.61 -17.65
N CYS A 77 -11.94 6.19 -18.81
CA CYS A 77 -12.92 6.54 -19.84
C CYS A 77 -12.81 5.67 -21.06
N VAL A 78 -13.92 5.06 -21.47
CA VAL A 78 -14.07 4.30 -22.72
C VAL A 78 -14.01 5.25 -23.94
N PHE A 79 -14.24 6.54 -23.72
CA PHE A 79 -14.35 7.57 -24.77
C PHE A 79 -13.05 8.34 -25.05
N GLU A 80 -12.00 8.10 -24.31
CA GLU A 80 -10.69 8.62 -24.72
C GLU A 80 -10.26 7.85 -25.97
N THR A 81 -10.46 8.48 -27.13
CA THR A 81 -9.81 8.04 -28.36
C THR A 81 -8.33 7.86 -28.03
N PRO A 82 -7.73 6.69 -28.36
CA PRO A 82 -6.31 6.55 -28.17
C PRO A 82 -5.66 7.67 -29.00
N ALA A 83 -5.16 8.71 -28.31
CA ALA A 83 -4.18 9.55 -28.95
C ALA A 83 -3.19 8.56 -29.53
N LEU A 84 -2.83 8.74 -30.79
CA LEU A 84 -1.79 7.96 -31.49
C LEU A 84 -0.45 8.20 -30.78
N SER A 85 -0.41 7.96 -29.51
CA SER A 85 0.80 7.99 -28.70
C SER A 85 1.54 6.72 -29.04
N THR A 86 2.65 6.89 -29.74
CA THR A 86 3.79 5.99 -29.77
C THR A 86 3.56 4.80 -28.83
N ASN A 87 3.29 3.65 -29.45
CA ASN A 87 3.06 2.40 -28.73
C ASN A 87 4.02 2.31 -27.54
N PRO A 88 3.58 2.41 -26.29
CA PRO A 88 4.46 2.12 -25.15
C PRO A 88 4.86 0.65 -25.11
N CYS A 89 4.41 -0.13 -26.09
CA CYS A 89 4.69 -1.54 -26.32
C CYS A 89 6.04 -1.82 -27.02
N ALA A 90 6.88 -0.81 -27.26
CA ALA A 90 8.22 -1.06 -27.80
C ALA A 90 9.19 -1.63 -26.74
N GLU A 91 8.90 -1.45 -25.45
CA GLU A 91 9.67 -2.09 -24.37
C GLU A 91 9.04 -3.44 -23.99
N ASP A 92 9.88 -4.45 -23.80
CA ASP A 92 9.44 -5.74 -23.26
C ASP A 92 8.71 -5.51 -21.93
N PRO A 93 7.45 -5.98 -21.79
CA PRO A 93 6.68 -5.85 -20.55
C PRO A 93 7.42 -6.36 -19.32
N LEU A 94 8.24 -7.41 -19.48
CA LEU A 94 9.06 -7.98 -18.42
C LEU A 94 10.18 -7.03 -17.97
N GLU A 95 10.84 -6.35 -18.90
CA GLU A 95 11.87 -5.37 -18.55
C GLU A 95 11.27 -4.18 -17.82
N ARG A 96 10.12 -3.71 -18.28
CA ARG A 96 9.38 -2.63 -17.61
C ARG A 96 9.04 -3.00 -16.18
N LEU A 97 8.47 -4.19 -15.94
CA LEU A 97 8.13 -4.65 -14.59
C LEU A 97 9.37 -4.80 -13.72
N ARG A 98 10.50 -5.27 -14.26
CA ARG A 98 11.76 -5.34 -13.50
C ARG A 98 12.25 -3.96 -13.07
N LYS A 99 12.19 -2.96 -13.96
CA LYS A 99 12.54 -1.56 -13.61
C LYS A 99 11.63 -1.05 -12.48
N ILE A 100 10.31 -1.21 -12.63
CA ILE A 100 9.34 -0.80 -11.62
C ILE A 100 9.63 -1.49 -10.28
N GLN A 101 9.93 -2.79 -10.26
CA GLN A 101 10.25 -3.51 -9.03
C GLN A 101 11.53 -3.01 -8.36
N ALA A 102 12.55 -2.64 -9.14
CA ALA A 102 13.77 -2.06 -8.62
C ALA A 102 13.49 -0.69 -7.96
N ASP A 103 12.73 0.17 -8.63
CA ASP A 103 12.33 1.48 -8.12
C ASP A 103 11.47 1.35 -6.87
N LEU A 104 10.50 0.42 -6.86
CA LEU A 104 9.68 0.12 -5.69
C LEU A 104 10.52 -0.31 -4.49
N SER A 105 11.50 -1.19 -4.70
CA SER A 105 12.41 -1.62 -3.63
C SER A 105 13.16 -0.43 -3.03
N THR A 106 13.66 0.46 -3.86
CA THR A 106 14.37 1.67 -3.43
C THR A 106 13.46 2.61 -2.64
N HIS A 107 12.24 2.87 -3.12
CA HIS A 107 11.27 3.73 -2.43
C HIS A 107 10.82 3.14 -1.10
N LEU A 108 10.60 1.83 -1.03
CA LEU A 108 10.25 1.14 0.22
C LEU A 108 11.38 1.22 1.25
N GLN A 109 12.63 1.03 0.85
CA GLN A 109 13.78 1.17 1.73
C GLN A 109 13.89 2.60 2.28
N LEU A 110 13.71 3.60 1.43
CA LEU A 110 13.71 5.00 1.85
C LEU A 110 12.55 5.30 2.82
N ALA A 111 11.37 4.81 2.55
CA ALA A 111 10.21 4.95 3.43
C ALA A 111 10.46 4.29 4.80
N GLN A 112 11.04 3.08 4.82
CA GLN A 112 11.40 2.38 6.05
C GLN A 112 12.45 3.14 6.86
N GLN A 113 13.48 3.70 6.20
CA GLN A 113 14.48 4.53 6.87
C GLN A 113 13.86 5.78 7.49
N THR A 114 12.97 6.44 6.74
CA THR A 114 12.25 7.61 7.22
C THR A 114 11.39 7.26 8.44
N HIS A 115 10.61 6.17 8.37
CA HIS A 115 9.82 5.69 9.50
C HIS A 115 10.67 5.34 10.71
N LYS A 116 11.83 4.71 10.48
CA LYS A 116 12.79 4.41 11.56
C LYS A 116 13.28 5.68 12.24
N VAL A 117 13.71 6.67 11.49
CA VAL A 117 14.18 7.95 12.05
C VAL A 117 13.10 8.61 12.91
N TYR A 118 11.86 8.63 12.46
CA TYR A 118 10.74 9.18 13.24
C TYR A 118 10.43 8.35 14.49
N ALA A 119 10.42 7.02 14.37
CA ALA A 119 10.17 6.13 15.50
C ALA A 119 11.26 6.21 16.58
N ASP A 120 12.52 6.34 16.16
CA ASP A 120 13.66 6.36 17.08
C ASP A 120 13.89 7.74 17.71
N ARG A 121 13.27 8.80 17.18
CA ARG A 121 13.45 10.18 17.66
C ARG A 121 13.14 10.37 19.15
N HIS A 122 12.20 9.60 19.68
CA HIS A 122 11.75 9.66 21.07
C HIS A 122 12.07 8.38 21.86
N ARG A 123 12.83 7.45 21.28
CA ARG A 123 13.24 6.24 21.96
C ARG A 123 14.51 6.49 22.74
N LEU A 124 14.49 6.07 23.99
CA LEU A 124 15.71 5.98 24.79
C LEU A 124 16.55 4.80 24.26
N PRO A 125 17.87 4.97 24.13
CA PRO A 125 18.75 3.87 23.74
C PRO A 125 18.64 2.76 24.80
N SER A 126 18.43 1.53 24.33
CA SER A 126 18.42 0.37 25.23
C SER A 126 19.83 0.11 25.73
N SER A 127 19.99 0.10 27.03
CA SER A 127 21.27 -0.29 27.69
C SER A 127 21.37 -1.80 27.93
N LEU A 128 20.40 -2.58 27.45
CA LEU A 128 20.34 -4.03 27.69
C LEU A 128 21.20 -4.79 26.66
N ASN A 129 22.01 -5.72 27.19
CA ASN A 129 22.84 -6.62 26.41
C ASN A 129 22.31 -8.05 26.48
N ILE A 130 22.70 -8.88 25.52
CA ILE A 130 22.35 -10.31 25.53
C ILE A 130 22.98 -10.96 26.78
N GLY A 131 22.13 -11.54 27.63
CA GLY A 131 22.54 -12.15 28.89
C GLY A 131 22.12 -11.35 30.14
N ASP A 132 21.64 -10.12 29.98
CA ASP A 132 21.12 -9.34 31.09
C ASP A 132 19.80 -9.94 31.64
N ARG A 133 19.68 -9.91 32.96
CA ARG A 133 18.44 -10.33 33.61
C ARG A 133 17.47 -9.16 33.66
N VAL A 134 16.28 -9.39 33.16
CA VAL A 134 15.20 -8.37 33.11
C VAL A 134 13.94 -8.89 33.80
N TRP A 135 13.18 -7.97 34.38
CA TRP A 135 11.85 -8.26 34.93
C TRP A 135 10.81 -8.09 33.82
N LEU A 136 10.02 -9.15 33.59
CA LEU A 136 8.85 -9.07 32.74
C LEU A 136 7.65 -8.71 33.59
N LEU A 137 7.09 -7.52 33.39
CA LEU A 137 5.78 -7.16 33.90
C LEU A 137 4.72 -7.86 33.02
N ARG A 138 3.89 -8.68 33.65
CA ARG A 138 2.83 -9.43 33.00
C ARG A 138 1.54 -8.63 33.00
#